data_3905c89b827d379e7715b23038cad314
#
_entry.id   3905c89b827d379e7715b23038cad314
#
_cell.length_a   1.000
_cell.length_b   1.000
_cell.length_c   1.000
_cell.angle_alpha   90.00
_cell.angle_beta   90.00
_cell.angle_gamma   90.00
#
_symmetry.space_group_name_H-M   'P 1'
#
loop_
_entity.id
_entity.type
_entity.pdbx_description
1 polymer ?
#
loop_
_entity_poly.entity_id
_entity_poly.type
_entity_poly.pdbx_seq_one_letter_code
_entity_poly.pdbx_strand_id
1 'polypeptide(L)'
;MAPTREKALTERNFERLLDGARRIDDETRRFEAHAVILLGGRLGFRPGELTHFEASWVDRQRQIVHVPDHAPCRNGRDGGICGYCRQAVEQRIRHDYEASFEEIAEQYWQPKTDAAARPIPFHFSARVQLAVESLTDKYGGWPYSFSTLQRRLDAALDCARSLDRTSTSLHGLRATAASYHASRGLELAAFRSMFGWEDLETARQYLNIDGAMTRRALSDIHS
;
A
#
# COMPACT_ATOMS: atom_id res chain seq x y z
N MET A 1 -15.48 15.54 -2.44
CA MET A 1 -14.25 14.86 -1.95
C MET A 1 -13.11 15.29 -2.87
N ALA A 2 -11.99 15.75 -2.31
CA ALA A 2 -10.80 16.08 -3.12
C ALA A 2 -10.33 14.83 -3.91
N PRO A 3 -9.89 14.97 -5.17
CA PRO A 3 -9.35 13.86 -5.94
C PRO A 3 -8.20 13.19 -5.19
N THR A 4 -8.08 11.89 -5.31
CA THR A 4 -7.08 11.07 -4.55
C THR A 4 -5.64 11.56 -4.78
N ARG A 5 -5.35 12.15 -5.94
CA ARG A 5 -4.05 12.72 -6.29
C ARG A 5 -3.65 13.89 -5.41
N GLU A 6 -4.60 14.76 -5.01
CA GLU A 6 -4.34 15.93 -4.14
C GLU A 6 -3.86 15.52 -2.73
N LYS A 7 -4.05 14.25 -2.35
CA LYS A 7 -3.57 13.67 -1.10
C LYS A 7 -2.16 13.08 -1.17
N ALA A 8 -1.52 13.14 -2.35
CA ALA A 8 -0.17 12.64 -2.53
C ALA A 8 0.85 13.58 -1.89
N LEU A 9 1.76 13.02 -1.11
CA LEU A 9 2.90 13.78 -0.58
C LEU A 9 3.90 14.08 -1.71
N THR A 10 4.49 15.27 -1.66
CA THR A 10 5.71 15.54 -2.44
C THR A 10 6.86 14.67 -1.94
N GLU A 11 7.89 14.45 -2.76
CA GLU A 11 9.07 13.66 -2.34
C GLU A 11 9.69 14.22 -1.05
N ARG A 12 9.82 15.54 -0.97
CA ARG A 12 10.33 16.21 0.23
C ARG A 12 9.48 15.91 1.48
N ASN A 13 8.16 15.92 1.35
CA ASN A 13 7.27 15.65 2.47
C ASN A 13 7.25 14.16 2.84
N PHE A 14 7.41 13.27 1.86
CA PHE A 14 7.56 11.84 2.11
C PHE A 14 8.84 11.53 2.89
N GLU A 15 9.98 12.15 2.55
CA GLU A 15 11.23 11.99 3.30
C GLU A 15 11.10 12.59 4.72
N ARG A 16 10.38 13.69 4.90
CA ARG A 16 10.07 14.23 6.24
C ARG A 16 9.22 13.29 7.08
N LEU A 17 8.28 12.59 6.45
CA LEU A 17 7.46 11.57 7.14
C LEU A 17 8.31 10.38 7.58
N LEU A 18 9.22 9.90 6.73
CA LEU A 18 10.20 8.86 7.08
C LEU A 18 11.13 9.31 8.21
N ASP A 19 11.57 10.56 8.20
CA ASP A 19 12.36 11.13 9.28
C ASP A 19 11.56 11.24 10.59
N GLY A 20 10.27 11.59 10.50
CA GLY A 20 9.36 11.50 11.64
C GLY A 20 9.25 10.09 12.21
N ALA A 21 9.13 9.08 11.35
CA ALA A 21 9.13 7.69 11.80
C ALA A 21 10.42 7.30 12.53
N ARG A 22 11.59 7.78 12.08
CA ARG A 22 12.90 7.53 12.75
C ARG A 22 12.99 8.13 14.14
N ARG A 23 12.22 9.17 14.43
CA ARG A 23 12.22 9.87 15.72
C ARG A 23 11.24 9.27 16.74
N ILE A 24 10.53 8.23 16.40
CA ILE A 24 9.69 7.50 17.36
C ILE A 24 10.62 6.81 18.37
N ASP A 25 10.41 7.08 19.67
CA ASP A 25 11.27 6.55 20.73
C ASP A 25 11.24 5.02 20.82
N ASP A 26 10.05 4.44 20.77
CA ASP A 26 9.85 2.99 20.78
C ASP A 26 10.39 2.35 19.50
N GLU A 27 11.37 1.48 19.64
CA GLU A 27 12.06 0.84 18.51
C GLU A 27 11.11 -0.01 17.65
N THR A 28 10.21 -0.74 18.27
CA THR A 28 9.24 -1.58 17.57
C THR A 28 8.29 -0.71 16.75
N ARG A 29 7.72 0.33 17.35
CA ARG A 29 6.82 1.26 16.65
C ARG A 29 7.54 2.03 15.56
N ARG A 30 8.79 2.42 15.79
CA ARG A 30 9.65 3.06 14.80
C ARG A 30 9.84 2.19 13.57
N PHE A 31 10.22 0.92 13.77
CA PHE A 31 10.38 -0.07 12.70
C PHE A 31 9.07 -0.26 11.93
N GLU A 32 7.97 -0.49 12.62
CA GLU A 32 6.66 -0.72 12.03
C GLU A 32 6.15 0.51 11.25
N ALA A 33 6.29 1.72 11.81
CA ALA A 33 5.93 2.96 11.13
C ALA A 33 6.72 3.14 9.83
N HIS A 34 8.03 2.87 9.88
CA HIS A 34 8.90 2.96 8.71
C HIS A 34 8.47 1.97 7.61
N ALA A 35 8.17 0.72 7.98
CA ALA A 35 7.67 -0.29 7.05
C ALA A 35 6.33 0.11 6.43
N VAL A 36 5.35 0.53 7.23
CA VAL A 36 4.03 1.00 6.75
C VAL A 36 4.16 2.13 5.74
N ILE A 37 5.02 3.12 6.03
CA ILE A 37 5.22 4.28 5.15
C ILE A 37 5.87 3.85 3.83
N LEU A 38 6.87 2.98 3.86
CA LEU A 38 7.55 2.52 2.65
C LEU A 38 6.66 1.61 1.80
N LEU A 39 5.98 0.64 2.40
CA LEU A 39 5.09 -0.26 1.66
C LEU A 39 3.90 0.51 1.06
N GLY A 40 3.29 1.42 1.82
CA GLY A 40 2.22 2.26 1.31
C GLY A 40 2.69 3.28 0.27
N GLY A 41 3.78 4.01 0.58
CA GLY A 41 4.24 5.18 -0.19
C GLY A 41 5.23 4.89 -1.31
N ARG A 42 5.70 3.65 -1.46
CA ARG A 42 6.58 3.22 -2.56
C ARG A 42 6.02 2.02 -3.32
N LEU A 43 5.51 1.01 -2.65
CA LEU A 43 4.87 -0.14 -3.33
C LEU A 43 3.40 0.11 -3.66
N GLY A 44 2.79 1.12 -3.04
CA GLY A 44 1.41 1.49 -3.33
C GLY A 44 0.39 0.48 -2.83
N PHE A 45 0.70 -0.26 -1.76
CA PHE A 45 -0.28 -1.15 -1.14
C PHE A 45 -1.54 -0.39 -0.75
N ARG A 46 -2.69 -1.02 -0.98
CA ARG A 46 -3.94 -0.57 -0.34
C ARG A 46 -3.86 -0.90 1.16
N PRO A 47 -4.50 -0.10 2.02
CA PRO A 47 -4.50 -0.38 3.46
C PRO A 47 -4.98 -1.79 3.83
N GLY A 48 -5.98 -2.32 3.11
CA GLY A 48 -6.44 -3.70 3.28
C GLY A 48 -5.40 -4.75 2.88
N GLU A 49 -4.67 -4.52 1.79
CA GLU A 49 -3.56 -5.38 1.35
C GLU A 49 -2.44 -5.37 2.40
N LEU A 50 -2.09 -4.20 2.92
CA LEU A 50 -1.05 -4.06 3.94
C LEU A 50 -1.45 -4.76 5.26
N THR A 51 -2.73 -4.70 5.65
CA THR A 51 -3.24 -5.38 6.84
C THR A 51 -3.11 -6.91 6.74
N HIS A 52 -3.17 -7.45 5.52
CA HIS A 52 -3.13 -8.89 5.27
C HIS A 52 -1.81 -9.36 4.65
N PHE A 53 -0.83 -8.47 4.57
CA PHE A 53 0.47 -8.77 3.99
C PHE A 53 1.17 -9.91 4.75
N GLU A 54 1.57 -10.95 4.03
CA GLU A 54 2.23 -12.15 4.55
C GLU A 54 3.50 -12.49 3.77
N ALA A 55 4.42 -13.19 4.43
CA ALA A 55 5.67 -13.66 3.83
C ALA A 55 5.44 -14.60 2.62
N SER A 56 4.33 -15.33 2.62
CA SER A 56 3.90 -16.21 1.52
C SER A 56 3.67 -15.46 0.19
N TRP A 57 3.43 -14.15 0.26
CA TRP A 57 3.26 -13.31 -0.93
C TRP A 57 4.59 -12.89 -1.56
N VAL A 58 5.73 -13.10 -0.87
CA VAL A 58 7.02 -12.54 -1.26
C VAL A 58 7.88 -13.58 -1.98
N ASP A 59 8.10 -13.37 -3.26
CA ASP A 59 9.16 -14.03 -4.02
C ASP A 59 10.47 -13.24 -3.82
N ARG A 60 11.28 -13.68 -2.87
CA ARG A 60 12.56 -13.02 -2.55
C ARG A 60 13.58 -13.12 -3.68
N GLN A 61 13.56 -14.21 -4.43
CA GLN A 61 14.51 -14.42 -5.53
C GLN A 61 14.27 -13.44 -6.67
N ARG A 62 12.99 -13.20 -7.00
CA ARG A 62 12.59 -12.25 -8.04
C ARG A 62 12.35 -10.84 -7.51
N GLN A 63 12.34 -10.67 -6.20
CA GLN A 63 12.01 -9.40 -5.52
C GLN A 63 10.63 -8.86 -5.94
N ILE A 64 9.63 -9.74 -5.90
CA ILE A 64 8.25 -9.44 -6.25
C ILE A 64 7.33 -9.82 -5.08
N VAL A 65 6.40 -8.94 -4.74
CA VAL A 65 5.26 -9.29 -3.89
C VAL A 65 4.06 -9.62 -4.78
N HIS A 66 3.51 -10.81 -4.62
CA HIS A 66 2.29 -11.25 -5.30
C HIS A 66 1.09 -11.02 -4.38
N VAL A 67 0.35 -9.93 -4.62
CA VAL A 67 -0.93 -9.73 -3.94
C VAL A 67 -1.91 -10.77 -4.48
N PRO A 68 -2.43 -11.69 -3.64
CA PRO A 68 -3.32 -12.75 -4.10
C PRO A 68 -4.74 -12.23 -4.37
N ASP A 69 -5.51 -13.02 -5.08
CA ASP A 69 -6.95 -12.83 -5.27
C ASP A 69 -7.76 -13.21 -4.02
N HIS A 70 -7.17 -14.05 -3.17
CA HIS A 70 -7.74 -14.49 -1.91
C HIS A 70 -6.63 -14.89 -0.92
N ALA A 71 -6.83 -14.59 0.36
CA ALA A 71 -6.00 -15.09 1.45
C ALA A 71 -6.86 -15.30 2.72
N PRO A 72 -6.64 -16.36 3.51
CA PRO A 72 -7.37 -16.55 4.75
C PRO A 72 -7.03 -15.44 5.75
N CYS A 73 -8.04 -14.74 6.26
CA CYS A 73 -7.84 -13.72 7.27
C CYS A 73 -7.83 -14.34 8.68
N ARG A 74 -6.71 -14.20 9.39
CA ARG A 74 -6.53 -14.65 10.79
C ARG A 74 -6.13 -13.50 11.72
N ASN A 75 -6.30 -12.24 11.30
CA ASN A 75 -5.85 -11.05 12.03
C ASN A 75 -6.88 -10.51 13.03
N GLY A 76 -7.92 -11.29 13.33
CA GLY A 76 -8.90 -10.99 14.36
C GLY A 76 -8.45 -11.47 15.75
N ARG A 77 -9.24 -11.13 16.77
CA ARG A 77 -9.08 -11.73 18.10
C ARG A 77 -9.31 -13.24 18.00
N ASP A 78 -8.60 -14.02 18.76
CA ASP A 78 -8.72 -15.48 18.82
C ASP A 78 -8.47 -16.20 17.45
N GLY A 79 -7.71 -15.57 16.55
CA GLY A 79 -7.38 -16.16 15.25
C GLY A 79 -8.52 -16.14 14.21
N GLY A 80 -9.63 -15.47 14.52
CA GLY A 80 -10.73 -15.26 13.56
C GLY A 80 -10.46 -14.13 12.59
N ILE A 81 -11.45 -13.81 11.74
CA ILE A 81 -11.36 -12.72 10.78
C ILE A 81 -11.25 -11.36 11.48
N CYS A 82 -10.44 -10.46 10.92
CA CYS A 82 -10.27 -9.10 11.45
C CYS A 82 -11.54 -8.25 11.27
N GLY A 83 -11.63 -7.13 12.01
CA GLY A 83 -12.79 -6.22 11.94
C GLY A 83 -13.05 -5.67 10.53
N TYR A 84 -12.01 -5.46 9.73
CA TYR A 84 -12.14 -5.04 8.33
C TYR A 84 -12.83 -6.12 7.47
N CYS A 85 -12.38 -7.38 7.57
CA CYS A 85 -12.99 -8.49 6.86
C CYS A 85 -14.41 -8.77 7.35
N ARG A 86 -14.64 -8.71 8.67
CA ARG A 86 -15.99 -8.85 9.24
C ARG A 86 -16.97 -7.84 8.65
N GLN A 87 -16.58 -6.57 8.57
CA GLN A 87 -17.41 -5.53 7.97
C GLN A 87 -17.68 -5.80 6.49
N ALA A 88 -16.69 -6.31 5.75
CA ALA A 88 -16.87 -6.66 4.34
C ALA A 88 -17.83 -7.85 4.17
N VAL A 89 -17.73 -8.89 5.00
CA VAL A 89 -18.66 -10.02 5.05
C VAL A 89 -20.09 -9.54 5.35
N GLU A 90 -20.27 -8.73 6.38
CA GLU A 90 -21.57 -8.17 6.76
C GLU A 90 -22.20 -7.32 5.63
N GLN A 91 -21.37 -6.58 4.89
CA GLN A 91 -21.87 -5.84 3.72
C GLN A 91 -22.31 -6.78 2.61
N ARG A 92 -21.58 -7.86 2.35
CA ARG A 92 -21.92 -8.83 1.30
C ARG A 92 -23.21 -9.58 1.61
N ILE A 93 -23.41 -10.02 2.85
CA ILE A 93 -24.66 -10.70 3.28
C ILE A 93 -25.89 -9.82 3.08
N ARG A 94 -25.76 -8.50 3.22
CA ARG A 94 -26.89 -7.57 2.97
C ARG A 94 -27.36 -7.57 1.52
N HIS A 95 -26.54 -8.05 0.59
CA HIS A 95 -26.82 -8.14 -0.84
C HIS A 95 -27.06 -9.57 -1.33
N ASP A 96 -26.62 -10.56 -0.53
CA ASP A 96 -26.74 -11.99 -0.83
C ASP A 96 -27.37 -12.69 0.39
N TYR A 97 -28.69 -12.82 0.36
CA TYR A 97 -29.47 -13.32 1.49
C TYR A 97 -29.44 -14.85 1.67
N GLU A 98 -28.84 -15.59 0.71
CA GLU A 98 -28.80 -17.05 0.73
C GLU A 98 -27.52 -17.60 1.39
N ALA A 99 -26.47 -16.81 1.47
CA ALA A 99 -25.18 -17.24 2.02
C ALA A 99 -25.08 -16.95 3.53
N SER A 100 -24.54 -17.91 4.28
CA SER A 100 -24.25 -17.73 5.71
C SER A 100 -23.02 -16.85 5.95
N PHE A 101 -22.90 -16.30 7.16
CA PHE A 101 -21.73 -15.51 7.55
C PHE A 101 -20.45 -16.34 7.45
N GLU A 102 -20.49 -17.60 7.89
CA GLU A 102 -19.37 -18.53 7.93
C GLU A 102 -18.86 -18.83 6.51
N GLU A 103 -19.75 -19.14 5.59
CA GLU A 103 -19.41 -19.43 4.17
C GLU A 103 -18.73 -18.23 3.49
N ILE A 104 -19.25 -17.02 3.74
CA ILE A 104 -18.65 -15.81 3.18
C ILE A 104 -17.34 -15.49 3.89
N ALA A 105 -17.26 -15.66 5.21
CA ALA A 105 -16.06 -15.36 5.98
C ALA A 105 -14.85 -16.21 5.58
N GLU A 106 -15.06 -17.46 5.19
CA GLU A 106 -14.01 -18.34 4.67
C GLU A 106 -13.37 -17.83 3.38
N GLN A 107 -14.09 -16.99 2.62
CA GLN A 107 -13.58 -16.37 1.39
C GLN A 107 -12.76 -15.10 1.64
N TYR A 108 -12.64 -14.61 2.86
CA TYR A 108 -11.92 -13.38 3.17
C TYR A 108 -10.58 -13.66 3.88
N TRP A 109 -9.52 -12.90 3.48
CA TRP A 109 -9.50 -11.60 2.84
C TRP A 109 -9.53 -11.73 1.31
N GLN A 110 -10.19 -10.78 0.65
CA GLN A 110 -10.16 -10.59 -0.80
C GLN A 110 -9.79 -9.14 -1.12
N PRO A 111 -9.05 -8.88 -2.20
CA PRO A 111 -8.84 -7.53 -2.69
C PRO A 111 -10.17 -6.94 -3.21
N LYS A 112 -10.21 -5.61 -3.33
CA LYS A 112 -11.43 -4.90 -3.72
C LYS A 112 -11.94 -5.25 -5.12
N THR A 113 -11.05 -5.64 -6.03
CA THR A 113 -11.33 -5.96 -7.44
C THR A 113 -10.38 -7.05 -7.90
N ASP A 114 -10.73 -7.78 -8.95
CA ASP A 114 -9.89 -8.84 -9.52
C ASP A 114 -8.54 -8.31 -10.01
N ALA A 115 -8.52 -7.12 -10.61
CA ALA A 115 -7.29 -6.46 -11.04
C ALA A 115 -6.34 -6.09 -9.88
N ALA A 116 -6.82 -6.17 -8.64
CA ALA A 116 -5.98 -5.89 -7.48
C ALA A 116 -5.06 -7.06 -7.13
N ALA A 117 -5.37 -8.29 -7.54
CA ALA A 117 -4.45 -9.42 -7.53
C ALA A 117 -3.36 -9.17 -8.57
N ARG A 118 -2.11 -8.98 -8.11
CA ARG A 118 -1.05 -8.50 -9.00
C ARG A 118 0.35 -8.69 -8.44
N PRO A 119 1.38 -8.78 -9.30
CA PRO A 119 2.78 -8.69 -8.89
C PRO A 119 3.18 -7.23 -8.65
N ILE A 120 3.91 -6.98 -7.58
CA ILE A 120 4.51 -5.67 -7.24
C ILE A 120 6.02 -5.87 -7.09
N PRO A 121 6.84 -5.50 -8.07
CA PRO A 121 8.29 -5.52 -7.93
C PRO A 121 8.78 -4.54 -6.86
N PHE A 122 9.77 -4.96 -6.06
CA PHE A 122 10.34 -4.11 -5.01
C PHE A 122 11.86 -3.92 -5.10
N HIS A 123 12.49 -4.40 -6.18
CA HIS A 123 13.94 -4.34 -6.42
C HIS A 123 14.49 -2.92 -6.62
N PHE A 124 13.64 -1.95 -6.97
CA PHE A 124 14.05 -0.60 -7.38
C PHE A 124 14.57 0.29 -6.23
N SER A 125 14.48 -0.15 -4.99
CA SER A 125 14.90 0.63 -3.82
C SER A 125 15.38 -0.27 -2.69
N ALA A 126 16.65 -0.13 -2.30
CA ALA A 126 17.22 -0.88 -1.18
C ALA A 126 16.44 -0.67 0.14
N ARG A 127 15.91 0.55 0.38
CA ARG A 127 15.09 0.81 1.57
C ARG A 127 13.79 0.00 1.57
N VAL A 128 13.17 -0.15 0.40
CA VAL A 128 11.95 -0.93 0.25
C VAL A 128 12.24 -2.42 0.39
N GLN A 129 13.34 -2.91 -0.21
CA GLN A 129 13.80 -4.29 -0.06
C GLN A 129 13.98 -4.64 1.42
N LEU A 130 14.76 -3.84 2.14
CA LEU A 130 14.99 -4.03 3.57
C LEU A 130 13.68 -3.98 4.38
N ALA A 131 12.73 -3.10 4.03
CA ALA A 131 11.46 -3.02 4.74
C ALA A 131 10.60 -4.27 4.53
N VAL A 132 10.51 -4.79 3.30
CA VAL A 132 9.79 -6.03 2.97
C VAL A 132 10.43 -7.21 3.69
N GLU A 133 11.74 -7.41 3.53
CA GLU A 133 12.49 -8.53 4.08
C GLU A 133 12.46 -8.52 5.61
N SER A 134 12.79 -7.38 6.24
CA SER A 134 12.81 -7.28 7.70
C SER A 134 11.41 -7.46 8.32
N LEU A 135 10.34 -6.98 7.67
CA LEU A 135 8.98 -7.17 8.15
C LEU A 135 8.57 -8.65 8.09
N THR A 136 8.90 -9.32 6.99
CA THR A 136 8.61 -10.76 6.82
C THR A 136 9.47 -11.64 7.72
N ASP A 137 10.74 -11.30 7.93
CA ASP A 137 11.63 -12.06 8.82
C ASP A 137 11.21 -11.92 10.29
N LYS A 138 10.82 -10.71 10.70
CA LYS A 138 10.46 -10.45 12.10
C LYS A 138 9.09 -10.99 12.49
N TYR A 139 8.10 -10.89 11.59
CA TYR A 139 6.71 -11.15 11.93
C TYR A 139 6.00 -12.14 11.00
N GLY A 140 6.63 -12.60 9.93
CA GLY A 140 5.95 -13.37 8.89
C GLY A 140 5.00 -12.54 8.02
N GLY A 141 4.99 -11.22 8.18
CA GLY A 141 4.09 -10.27 7.53
C GLY A 141 3.62 -9.18 8.49
N TRP A 142 2.45 -8.57 8.24
CA TRP A 142 1.89 -7.57 9.15
C TRP A 142 1.05 -8.25 10.25
N PRO A 143 1.45 -8.20 11.54
CA PRO A 143 0.83 -9.03 12.58
C PRO A 143 -0.35 -8.35 13.29
N TYR A 144 -0.78 -7.16 12.85
CA TYR A 144 -1.76 -6.36 13.58
C TYR A 144 -2.97 -5.97 12.74
N SER A 145 -3.99 -5.45 13.40
CA SER A 145 -5.20 -4.94 12.77
C SER A 145 -4.96 -3.64 11.98
N PHE A 146 -5.91 -3.31 11.11
CA PHE A 146 -5.95 -2.05 10.35
C PHE A 146 -5.76 -0.80 11.22
N SER A 147 -6.39 -0.74 12.41
CA SER A 147 -6.24 0.42 13.30
C SER A 147 -4.80 0.62 13.79
N THR A 148 -3.98 -0.43 13.81
CA THR A 148 -2.58 -0.32 14.17
C THR A 148 -1.77 0.30 13.03
N LEU A 149 -2.08 0.03 11.76
CA LEU A 149 -1.48 0.75 10.62
C LEU A 149 -1.67 2.27 10.77
N GLN A 150 -2.90 2.69 11.06
CA GLN A 150 -3.20 4.11 11.24
C GLN A 150 -2.41 4.69 12.41
N ARG A 151 -2.38 4.01 13.57
CA ARG A 151 -1.59 4.46 14.74
C ARG A 151 -0.09 4.58 14.45
N ARG A 152 0.48 3.74 13.56
CA ARG A 152 1.89 3.84 13.16
C ARG A 152 2.14 5.05 12.28
N LEU A 153 1.23 5.34 11.35
CA LEU A 153 1.28 6.55 10.53
C LEU A 153 1.14 7.81 11.41
N ASP A 154 0.17 7.82 12.33
CA ASP A 154 -0.06 8.95 13.24
C ASP A 154 1.15 9.23 14.12
N ALA A 155 1.79 8.20 14.67
CA ALA A 155 3.01 8.35 15.47
C ALA A 155 4.16 8.97 14.66
N ALA A 156 4.31 8.61 13.38
CA ALA A 156 5.30 9.24 12.51
C ALA A 156 4.98 10.71 12.23
N LEU A 157 3.70 11.04 12.02
CA LEU A 157 3.22 12.42 11.80
C LEU A 157 3.42 13.29 13.04
N ASP A 158 3.20 12.74 14.24
CA ASP A 158 3.44 13.46 15.51
C ASP A 158 4.92 13.88 15.67
N CYS A 159 5.83 13.06 15.17
CA CYS A 159 7.25 13.34 15.16
C CYS A 159 7.70 14.21 13.96
N ALA A 160 6.90 14.28 12.90
CA ALA A 160 7.16 15.05 11.68
C ALA A 160 6.51 16.45 11.73
N ARG A 161 6.88 17.26 12.70
CA ARG A 161 6.25 18.55 13.09
C ARG A 161 5.92 19.52 11.94
N SER A 162 6.49 19.34 10.76
CA SER A 162 6.29 20.23 9.60
C SER A 162 5.27 19.71 8.59
N LEU A 163 4.62 18.56 8.88
CA LEU A 163 3.60 17.98 8.01
C LEU A 163 2.20 18.25 8.57
N ASP A 164 1.28 18.53 7.66
CA ASP A 164 -0.12 18.62 8.01
C ASP A 164 -0.71 17.19 8.19
N ARG A 165 -1.15 16.86 9.39
CA ARG A 165 -1.78 15.58 9.72
C ARG A 165 -3.06 15.33 8.91
N THR A 166 -3.80 16.38 8.57
CA THR A 166 -5.08 16.25 7.88
C THR A 166 -4.92 15.88 6.40
N SER A 167 -3.76 16.20 5.81
CA SER A 167 -3.45 15.90 4.41
C SER A 167 -2.90 14.50 4.18
N THR A 168 -2.48 13.80 5.24
CA THR A 168 -1.79 12.50 5.12
C THR A 168 -2.63 11.37 5.71
N SER A 169 -2.86 10.33 4.92
CA SER A 169 -3.60 9.13 5.30
C SER A 169 -2.96 7.89 4.71
N LEU A 170 -3.33 6.70 5.19
CA LEU A 170 -2.89 5.44 4.60
C LEU A 170 -3.22 5.36 3.09
N HIS A 171 -4.37 5.89 2.69
CA HIS A 171 -4.74 5.96 1.27
C HIS A 171 -3.94 7.01 0.51
N GLY A 172 -3.57 8.11 1.17
CA GLY A 172 -2.67 9.15 0.64
C GLY A 172 -1.25 8.62 0.39
N LEU A 173 -0.77 7.65 1.18
CA LEU A 173 0.51 6.97 0.90
C LEU A 173 0.49 6.27 -0.46
N ARG A 174 -0.60 5.56 -0.78
CA ARG A 174 -0.74 4.92 -2.10
C ARG A 174 -0.77 5.95 -3.24
N ALA A 175 -1.44 7.08 -3.05
CA ALA A 175 -1.39 8.19 -4.01
C ALA A 175 0.03 8.76 -4.16
N THR A 176 0.79 8.80 -3.06
CA THR A 176 2.21 9.19 -3.07
C THR A 176 3.06 8.23 -3.89
N ALA A 177 2.87 6.92 -3.74
CA ALA A 177 3.55 5.91 -4.57
C ALA A 177 3.20 6.10 -6.05
N ALA A 178 1.93 6.31 -6.37
CA ALA A 178 1.49 6.54 -7.74
C ALA A 178 2.15 7.79 -8.34
N SER A 179 2.15 8.92 -7.64
CA SER A 179 2.82 10.14 -8.08
C SER A 179 4.33 9.97 -8.22
N TYR A 180 4.95 9.21 -7.32
CA TYR A 180 6.37 8.89 -7.36
C TYR A 180 6.77 8.13 -8.62
N HIS A 181 6.06 7.06 -8.97
CA HIS A 181 6.36 6.26 -10.16
C HIS A 181 5.98 6.96 -11.46
N ALA A 182 4.85 7.68 -11.46
CA ALA A 182 4.45 8.48 -12.61
C ALA A 182 5.50 9.54 -12.95
N SER A 183 6.01 10.28 -11.95
CA SER A 183 7.04 11.32 -12.17
C SER A 183 8.38 10.76 -12.65
N ARG A 184 8.61 9.46 -12.49
CA ARG A 184 9.81 8.75 -12.97
C ARG A 184 9.62 8.11 -14.34
N GLY A 185 8.44 8.28 -14.95
CA GLY A 185 8.18 7.82 -16.30
C GLY A 185 7.79 6.34 -16.39
N LEU A 186 7.26 5.75 -15.29
CA LEU A 186 6.72 4.39 -15.39
C LEU A 186 5.65 4.35 -16.49
N GLU A 187 5.82 3.45 -17.45
CA GLU A 187 4.93 3.31 -18.59
C GLU A 187 3.49 2.98 -18.16
N LEU A 188 2.49 3.49 -18.88
CA LEU A 188 1.09 3.44 -18.49
C LEU A 188 0.57 2.01 -18.23
N ALA A 189 0.98 1.04 -19.06
CA ALA A 189 0.56 -0.35 -18.89
C ALA A 189 1.17 -0.97 -17.61
N ALA A 190 2.47 -0.75 -17.38
CA ALA A 190 3.16 -1.18 -16.17
C ALA A 190 2.61 -0.47 -14.92
N PHE A 191 2.30 0.82 -15.05
CA PHE A 191 1.70 1.63 -14.00
C PHE A 191 0.33 1.09 -13.58
N ARG A 192 -0.55 0.82 -14.56
CA ARG A 192 -1.86 0.20 -14.34
C ARG A 192 -1.72 -1.15 -13.64
N SER A 193 -0.81 -2.01 -14.13
CA SER A 193 -0.54 -3.33 -13.56
C SER A 193 -0.05 -3.24 -12.11
N MET A 194 0.98 -2.42 -11.85
CA MET A 194 1.56 -2.27 -10.51
C MET A 194 0.53 -1.82 -9.46
N PHE A 195 -0.39 -0.95 -9.85
CA PHE A 195 -1.41 -0.43 -8.94
C PHE A 195 -2.72 -1.23 -8.96
N GLY A 196 -2.90 -2.19 -9.86
CA GLY A 196 -4.11 -3.00 -9.98
C GLY A 196 -5.34 -2.10 -10.19
N TRP A 197 -5.29 -1.24 -11.21
CA TRP A 197 -6.42 -0.44 -11.65
C TRP A 197 -7.08 -1.10 -12.87
N GLU A 198 -8.39 -1.21 -12.82
CA GLU A 198 -9.18 -1.74 -13.94
C GLU A 198 -9.26 -0.72 -15.07
N ASP A 199 -9.40 0.55 -14.70
CA ASP A 199 -9.56 1.65 -15.61
C ASP A 199 -8.26 2.45 -15.81
N LEU A 200 -7.93 2.73 -17.07
CA LEU A 200 -6.82 3.60 -17.48
C LEU A 200 -7.05 5.05 -17.05
N GLU A 201 -8.30 5.50 -16.91
CA GLU A 201 -8.61 6.87 -16.49
C GLU A 201 -8.09 7.15 -15.08
N THR A 202 -8.18 6.15 -14.18
CA THR A 202 -7.58 6.25 -12.85
C THR A 202 -6.06 6.44 -12.93
N ALA A 203 -5.37 5.73 -13.85
CA ALA A 203 -3.94 5.89 -14.05
C ALA A 203 -3.59 7.26 -14.65
N ARG A 204 -4.38 7.75 -15.61
CA ARG A 204 -4.19 9.06 -16.27
C ARG A 204 -4.19 10.23 -15.30
N GLN A 205 -4.96 10.17 -14.21
CA GLN A 205 -5.00 11.22 -13.20
C GLN A 205 -3.62 11.51 -12.58
N TYR A 206 -2.70 10.54 -12.60
CA TYR A 206 -1.33 10.69 -12.08
C TYR A 206 -0.32 11.06 -13.17
N LEU A 207 -0.67 10.86 -14.43
CA LEU A 207 0.19 11.17 -15.57
C LEU A 207 -0.06 12.61 -16.01
N ASN A 208 0.64 13.56 -15.39
CA ASN A 208 0.80 14.87 -16.02
C ASN A 208 1.86 14.71 -17.11
N ILE A 209 1.40 14.60 -18.34
CA ILE A 209 2.29 14.69 -19.50
C ILE A 209 2.71 16.15 -19.62
N ASP A 210 3.74 16.51 -18.89
CA ASP A 210 4.43 17.78 -19.07
C ASP A 210 5.58 17.59 -20.09
N GLY A 211 6.12 18.69 -20.57
CA GLY A 211 7.23 18.65 -21.52
C GLY A 211 8.48 17.93 -21.00
N ALA A 212 8.67 17.84 -19.68
CA ALA A 212 9.80 17.15 -19.06
C ALA A 212 9.65 15.62 -19.17
N MET A 213 8.44 15.09 -19.01
CA MET A 213 8.15 13.68 -19.21
C MET A 213 8.34 13.27 -20.68
N THR A 214 7.81 14.08 -21.60
CA THR A 214 7.98 13.88 -23.07
C THR A 214 9.46 13.89 -23.45
N ARG A 215 10.22 14.85 -22.94
CA ARG A 215 11.67 14.95 -23.21
C ARG A 215 12.42 13.73 -22.69
N ARG A 216 12.10 13.23 -21.49
CA ARG A 216 12.72 12.02 -20.94
C ARG A 216 12.41 10.80 -21.80
N ALA A 217 11.12 10.58 -22.14
CA ALA A 217 10.70 9.46 -22.97
C ALA A 217 11.39 9.48 -24.35
N LEU A 218 11.53 10.66 -24.96
CA LEU A 218 12.28 10.80 -26.21
C LEU A 218 13.78 10.52 -26.04
N SER A 219 14.38 10.96 -24.92
CA SER A 219 15.78 10.65 -24.64
C SER A 219 16.03 9.15 -24.47
N ASP A 220 15.12 8.45 -23.76
CA ASP A 220 15.24 7.01 -23.50
C ASP A 220 15.08 6.16 -24.79
N ILE A 221 14.31 6.64 -25.79
CA ILE A 221 14.11 5.95 -27.07
C ILE A 221 15.27 6.21 -28.04
N HIS A 222 15.95 7.36 -27.93
CA HIS A 222 16.98 7.80 -28.86
C HIS A 222 18.41 7.73 -28.30
N SER A 223 18.62 7.17 -27.11
CA SER A 223 19.90 6.87 -26.48
C SER A 223 20.33 5.45 -26.76
#